data_1c590515490d815b532d4e483a4207b4
#
_entry.id   1c590515490d815b532d4e483a4207b4
#
_cell.length_a   1.000
_cell.length_b   1.000
_cell.length_c   1.000
_cell.angle_alpha   90.00
_cell.angle_beta   90.00
_cell.angle_gamma   90.00
#
_symmetry.space_group_name_H-M   'P 1'
#
loop_
_entity.id
_entity.type
_entity.pdbx_description
1 polymer ?
#
loop_
_entity_poly.entity_id
_entity_poly.type
_entity_poly.pdbx_seq_one_letter_code
_entity_poly.pdbx_strand_id
1 'polypeptide(L)'
;MDFRGVSHYMNTPTLETERLILRKFTEEDINALFLILKDEEVNTFLPWYPAKSIDEARKFYEERYADKYRQSQAYAYAICLKSDNFPIGYIKVDMEEHHDFGYGLRKEFWHRGIVSEAGKAVVTQVKQDGLPYITATHDRNNPRSGNIMKNIGMKYLYSYEEQWQPKNIPVVFRMYQLNLDGQENRVYKKYWDTSAVHFIEPDL
;
A
#
# COMPACT_ATOMS: atom_id res chain seq x y z
N MET A 1 5.10 -37.43 -18.72
CA MET A 1 4.87 -36.99 -17.34
C MET A 1 5.10 -35.49 -17.30
N ASP A 2 4.03 -34.74 -17.29
CA ASP A 2 4.01 -33.29 -17.52
C ASP A 2 4.12 -32.57 -16.18
N PHE A 3 5.33 -32.10 -15.86
CA PHE A 3 5.54 -31.24 -14.69
C PHE A 3 5.14 -29.81 -15.06
N ARG A 4 3.86 -29.57 -15.22
CA ARG A 4 3.34 -28.21 -15.33
C ARG A 4 3.29 -27.56 -13.95
N GLY A 5 4.30 -26.74 -13.70
CA GLY A 5 4.25 -25.49 -12.99
C GLY A 5 3.46 -25.45 -11.70
N VAL A 6 4.04 -25.93 -10.60
CA VAL A 6 3.67 -25.41 -9.29
C VAL A 6 4.07 -23.93 -9.32
N SER A 7 3.09 -23.04 -9.49
CA SER A 7 3.28 -21.61 -9.28
C SER A 7 3.68 -21.42 -7.80
N HIS A 8 4.97 -21.30 -7.56
CA HIS A 8 5.47 -20.94 -6.25
C HIS A 8 5.17 -19.44 -6.06
N TYR A 9 3.96 -19.14 -5.63
CA TYR A 9 3.67 -17.80 -5.12
C TYR A 9 4.58 -17.57 -3.92
N MET A 10 5.54 -16.69 -4.07
CA MET A 10 6.40 -16.30 -2.96
C MET A 10 5.71 -15.21 -2.18
N ASN A 11 5.60 -15.42 -0.86
CA ASN A 11 5.11 -14.38 0.03
C ASN A 11 6.17 -13.28 0.17
N THR A 12 5.84 -12.07 -0.27
CA THR A 12 6.67 -10.87 -0.12
C THR A 12 8.13 -11.10 -0.56
N PRO A 13 8.36 -11.50 -1.82
CA PRO A 13 9.74 -11.72 -2.29
C PRO A 13 10.53 -10.41 -2.21
N THR A 14 11.78 -10.49 -1.76
CA THR A 14 12.66 -9.32 -1.68
C THR A 14 12.87 -8.72 -3.07
N LEU A 15 12.67 -7.41 -3.20
CA LEU A 15 12.89 -6.66 -4.44
C LEU A 15 13.99 -5.62 -4.22
N GLU A 16 14.78 -5.40 -5.26
CA GLU A 16 15.78 -4.34 -5.27
C GLU A 16 15.50 -3.34 -6.40
N THR A 17 15.72 -2.09 -6.11
CA THR A 17 15.69 -1.00 -7.08
C THR A 17 17.04 -0.28 -7.09
N GLU A 18 17.15 0.85 -7.75
CA GLU A 18 18.39 1.63 -7.74
C GLU A 18 18.84 2.00 -6.32
N ARG A 19 17.91 2.50 -5.47
CA ARG A 19 18.21 3.02 -4.13
C ARG A 19 17.69 2.15 -3.00
N LEU A 20 16.74 1.23 -3.28
CA LEU A 20 15.91 0.61 -2.26
C LEU A 20 16.09 -0.90 -2.20
N ILE A 21 15.88 -1.44 -1.00
CA ILE A 21 15.55 -2.83 -0.73
C ILE A 21 14.13 -2.86 -0.19
N LEU A 22 13.26 -3.64 -0.84
CA LEU A 22 11.91 -3.93 -0.38
C LEU A 22 11.90 -5.36 0.14
N ARG A 23 11.68 -5.53 1.43
CA ARG A 23 11.77 -6.82 2.10
C ARG A 23 10.70 -6.98 3.18
N LYS A 24 10.57 -8.17 3.72
CA LYS A 24 9.75 -8.38 4.91
C LYS A 24 10.28 -7.57 6.08
N PHE A 25 9.34 -7.05 6.90
CA PHE A 25 9.67 -6.65 8.27
C PHE A 25 10.04 -7.87 9.09
N THR A 26 10.91 -7.68 10.07
CA THR A 26 11.26 -8.70 11.08
C THR A 26 11.05 -8.12 12.48
N GLU A 27 11.11 -8.95 13.51
CA GLU A 27 11.03 -8.47 14.90
C GLU A 27 12.13 -7.47 15.25
N GLU A 28 13.28 -7.55 14.58
CA GLU A 28 14.39 -6.60 14.75
C GLU A 28 14.04 -5.19 14.24
N ASP A 29 13.03 -5.07 13.38
CA ASP A 29 12.61 -3.81 12.79
C ASP A 29 11.56 -3.04 13.61
N ILE A 30 11.20 -3.51 14.79
CA ILE A 30 10.11 -2.89 15.58
C ILE A 30 10.44 -1.46 15.95
N ASN A 31 11.68 -1.14 16.27
CA ASN A 31 12.09 0.24 16.52
C ASN A 31 11.93 1.13 15.29
N ALA A 32 12.30 0.62 14.11
CA ALA A 32 12.12 1.33 12.85
C ALA A 32 10.63 1.54 12.53
N LEU A 33 9.81 0.52 12.73
CA LEU A 33 8.37 0.59 12.55
C LEU A 33 7.74 1.62 13.50
N PHE A 34 8.18 1.65 14.76
CA PHE A 34 7.72 2.66 15.71
C PHE A 34 8.02 4.09 15.23
N LEU A 35 9.19 4.34 14.67
CA LEU A 35 9.54 5.65 14.11
C LEU A 35 8.60 6.08 12.97
N ILE A 36 8.11 5.12 12.17
CA ILE A 36 7.14 5.38 11.12
C ILE A 36 5.74 5.65 11.72
N LEU A 37 5.32 4.85 12.69
CA LEU A 37 3.96 4.85 13.23
C LEU A 37 3.70 5.96 14.26
N LYS A 38 4.73 6.49 14.93
CA LYS A 38 4.56 7.51 15.97
C LYS A 38 4.32 8.91 15.44
N ASP A 39 4.67 9.20 14.20
CA ASP A 39 4.60 10.54 13.62
C ASP A 39 3.14 10.89 13.28
N GLU A 40 2.63 11.94 13.91
CA GLU A 40 1.24 12.40 13.73
C GLU A 40 0.99 12.89 12.30
N GLU A 41 1.95 13.59 11.71
CA GLU A 41 1.82 14.12 10.35
C GLU A 41 1.78 13.01 9.31
N VAL A 42 2.66 12.01 9.44
CA VAL A 42 2.69 10.83 8.56
C VAL A 42 1.37 10.03 8.64
N ASN A 43 0.78 9.95 9.82
CA ASN A 43 -0.41 9.14 10.09
C ASN A 43 -1.74 9.93 10.06
N THR A 44 -1.73 11.21 9.66
CA THR A 44 -2.90 12.07 9.63
C THR A 44 -4.04 11.48 8.76
N PHE A 45 -3.72 10.97 7.58
CA PHE A 45 -4.69 10.45 6.62
C PHE A 45 -4.84 8.93 6.66
N LEU A 46 -4.50 8.30 7.78
CA LEU A 46 -4.61 6.86 8.00
C LEU A 46 -5.68 6.55 9.04
N PRO A 47 -6.30 5.36 9.01
CA PRO A 47 -7.42 5.03 9.89
C PRO A 47 -7.00 4.84 11.35
N TRP A 48 -5.75 4.47 11.61
CA TRP A 48 -5.23 4.23 12.95
C TRP A 48 -4.62 5.47 13.59
N TYR A 49 -4.60 5.48 14.91
CA TYR A 49 -3.89 6.51 15.67
C TYR A 49 -2.38 6.26 15.65
N PRO A 50 -1.55 7.33 15.74
CA PRO A 50 -0.11 7.17 15.90
C PRO A 50 0.23 6.28 17.10
N ALA A 51 1.24 5.42 16.94
CA ALA A 51 1.73 4.57 18.03
C ALA A 51 2.39 5.42 19.13
N LYS A 52 2.05 5.11 20.38
CA LYS A 52 2.55 5.81 21.55
C LYS A 52 3.70 5.09 22.25
N SER A 53 3.95 3.84 21.88
CA SER A 53 4.97 3.00 22.52
C SER A 53 5.52 1.95 21.55
N ILE A 54 6.67 1.40 21.91
CA ILE A 54 7.26 0.24 21.22
C ILE A 54 6.32 -0.98 21.28
N ASP A 55 5.59 -1.16 22.36
CA ASP A 55 4.65 -2.28 22.51
C ASP A 55 3.49 -2.15 21.53
N GLU A 56 2.99 -0.95 21.28
CA GLU A 56 1.98 -0.72 20.24
C GLU A 56 2.53 -1.01 18.84
N ALA A 57 3.77 -0.64 18.55
CA ALA A 57 4.42 -0.97 17.30
C ALA A 57 4.63 -2.48 17.14
N ARG A 58 4.98 -3.19 18.22
CA ARG A 58 5.10 -4.65 18.24
C ARG A 58 3.77 -5.32 17.93
N LYS A 59 2.68 -4.87 18.56
CA LYS A 59 1.34 -5.35 18.29
C LYS A 59 0.94 -5.12 16.84
N PHE A 60 1.22 -3.94 16.29
CA PHE A 60 0.99 -3.61 14.88
C PHE A 60 1.76 -4.56 13.95
N TYR A 61 3.04 -4.83 14.26
CA TYR A 61 3.84 -5.79 13.50
C TYR A 61 3.21 -7.19 13.51
N GLU A 62 2.82 -7.71 14.68
CA GLU A 62 2.21 -9.03 14.78
C GLU A 62 0.91 -9.14 13.97
N GLU A 63 0.01 -8.18 14.13
CA GLU A 63 -1.32 -8.19 13.50
C GLU A 63 -1.29 -7.88 11.99
N ARG A 64 -0.37 -7.03 11.55
CA ARG A 64 -0.35 -6.51 10.19
C ARG A 64 0.72 -7.12 9.28
N TYR A 65 1.77 -7.68 9.85
CA TYR A 65 2.88 -8.23 9.09
C TYR A 65 3.13 -9.71 9.38
N ALA A 66 3.38 -10.10 10.62
CA ALA A 66 3.69 -11.48 10.96
C ALA A 66 2.59 -12.44 10.50
N ASP A 67 1.33 -12.09 10.70
CA ASP A 67 0.19 -12.91 10.26
C ASP A 67 0.11 -13.02 8.72
N LYS A 68 0.39 -11.95 7.99
CA LYS A 68 0.44 -11.99 6.53
C LYS A 68 1.58 -12.86 6.02
N TYR A 69 2.73 -12.85 6.69
CA TYR A 69 3.89 -13.68 6.29
C TYR A 69 3.67 -15.18 6.47
N ARG A 70 2.66 -15.58 7.24
CA ARG A 70 2.23 -17.00 7.38
C ARG A 70 1.32 -17.47 6.25
N GLN A 71 0.80 -16.55 5.42
CA GLN A 71 -0.06 -16.88 4.29
C GLN A 71 0.77 -17.38 3.10
N SER A 72 0.11 -18.11 2.18
CA SER A 72 0.77 -18.61 0.96
C SER A 72 1.22 -17.48 0.02
N GLN A 73 0.47 -16.37 -0.01
CA GLN A 73 0.76 -15.21 -0.85
C GLN A 73 0.42 -13.92 -0.10
N ALA A 74 1.34 -12.99 -0.10
CA ALA A 74 1.15 -11.64 0.41
C ALA A 74 2.19 -10.70 -0.21
N TYR A 75 1.93 -9.40 -0.13
CA TYR A 75 2.83 -8.33 -0.56
C TYR A 75 2.81 -7.25 0.52
N ALA A 76 3.66 -7.40 1.51
CA ALA A 76 3.74 -6.50 2.66
C ALA A 76 5.21 -6.16 2.94
N TYR A 77 5.67 -5.04 2.40
CA TYR A 77 7.07 -4.68 2.34
C TYR A 77 7.46 -3.58 3.35
N ALA A 78 8.61 -3.74 3.96
CA ALA A 78 9.42 -2.64 4.47
C ALA A 78 10.14 -1.98 3.30
N ILE A 79 10.15 -0.64 3.28
CA ILE A 79 10.98 0.15 2.35
C ILE A 79 12.26 0.52 3.08
N CYS A 80 13.40 0.07 2.57
CA CYS A 80 14.72 0.36 3.13
C CYS A 80 15.62 1.02 2.09
N LEU A 81 16.45 1.98 2.51
CA LEU A 81 17.56 2.43 1.67
C LEU A 81 18.64 1.35 1.64
N LYS A 82 19.28 1.14 0.49
CA LYS A 82 20.40 0.18 0.36
C LYS A 82 21.57 0.51 1.28
N SER A 83 21.75 1.79 1.63
CA SER A 83 22.89 2.27 2.42
C SER A 83 22.96 1.66 3.81
N ASP A 84 21.83 1.37 4.46
CA ASP A 84 21.78 0.87 5.82
C ASP A 84 20.77 -0.26 6.05
N ASN A 85 19.94 -0.56 5.04
CA ASN A 85 18.88 -1.57 5.13
C ASN A 85 17.93 -1.35 6.33
N PHE A 86 17.75 -0.11 6.75
CA PHE A 86 16.87 0.27 7.86
C PHE A 86 15.51 0.71 7.31
N PRO A 87 14.39 0.17 7.81
CA PRO A 87 13.06 0.55 7.31
C PRO A 87 12.74 2.02 7.55
N ILE A 88 12.38 2.70 6.48
CA ILE A 88 11.95 4.12 6.48
C ILE A 88 10.48 4.28 6.12
N GLY A 89 9.84 3.22 5.68
CA GLY A 89 8.44 3.20 5.26
C GLY A 89 7.94 1.79 5.00
N TYR A 90 6.72 1.72 4.50
CA TYR A 90 6.07 0.46 4.11
C TYR A 90 5.29 0.63 2.82
N ILE A 91 5.09 -0.49 2.12
CA ILE A 91 4.27 -0.57 0.92
C ILE A 91 3.65 -1.96 0.83
N LYS A 92 2.38 -2.03 0.48
CA LYS A 92 1.62 -3.29 0.45
C LYS A 92 0.67 -3.36 -0.72
N VAL A 93 0.29 -4.57 -1.10
CA VAL A 93 -0.89 -4.87 -1.91
C VAL A 93 -1.68 -5.95 -1.19
N ASP A 94 -2.95 -5.68 -0.89
CA ASP A 94 -3.82 -6.65 -0.24
C ASP A 94 -4.29 -7.74 -1.22
N MET A 95 -4.51 -8.95 -0.69
CA MET A 95 -4.98 -10.09 -1.49
C MET A 95 -6.50 -10.19 -1.55
N GLU A 96 -7.23 -9.39 -0.77
CA GLU A 96 -8.68 -9.27 -0.87
C GLU A 96 -9.07 -8.74 -2.27
N GLU A 97 -10.33 -8.88 -2.62
CA GLU A 97 -10.86 -8.53 -3.96
C GLU A 97 -10.47 -7.13 -4.46
N HIS A 98 -10.37 -6.16 -3.54
CA HIS A 98 -9.99 -4.79 -3.91
C HIS A 98 -8.51 -4.66 -4.30
N HIS A 99 -7.65 -5.58 -3.92
CA HIS A 99 -6.20 -5.50 -4.13
C HIS A 99 -5.64 -4.11 -3.79
N ASP A 100 -5.98 -3.60 -2.59
CA ASP A 100 -5.62 -2.25 -2.17
C ASP A 100 -4.11 -2.07 -2.06
N PHE A 101 -3.62 -1.07 -2.75
CA PHE A 101 -2.23 -0.63 -2.73
C PHE A 101 -2.10 0.52 -1.72
N GLY A 102 -1.35 0.27 -0.67
CA GLY A 102 -1.14 1.23 0.40
C GLY A 102 0.33 1.45 0.72
N TYR A 103 0.66 2.61 1.25
CA TYR A 103 2.05 2.98 1.58
C TYR A 103 2.11 4.06 2.64
N GLY A 104 3.26 4.14 3.30
CA GLY A 104 3.63 5.21 4.21
C GLY A 104 5.14 5.37 4.24
N LEU A 105 5.61 6.58 4.51
CA LEU A 105 7.04 6.92 4.54
C LEU A 105 7.29 7.96 5.62
N ARG A 106 8.38 7.82 6.35
CA ARG A 106 8.84 8.86 7.27
C ARG A 106 9.03 10.18 6.54
N LYS A 107 8.60 11.28 7.15
CA LYS A 107 8.54 12.59 6.51
C LYS A 107 9.90 13.14 6.05
N GLU A 108 10.98 12.75 6.71
CA GLU A 108 12.34 13.12 6.34
C GLU A 108 12.74 12.64 4.95
N PHE A 109 12.03 11.64 4.44
CA PHE A 109 12.29 11.04 3.12
C PHE A 109 11.26 11.45 2.05
N TRP A 110 10.31 12.32 2.38
CA TRP A 110 9.32 12.81 1.43
C TRP A 110 9.94 13.62 0.30
N HIS A 111 9.24 13.73 -0.82
CA HIS A 111 9.64 14.51 -2.00
C HIS A 111 10.95 14.07 -2.67
N ARG A 112 11.33 12.80 -2.50
CA ARG A 112 12.53 12.21 -3.10
C ARG A 112 12.23 11.11 -4.13
N GLY A 113 10.95 10.89 -4.45
CA GLY A 113 10.52 9.86 -5.40
C GLY A 113 10.63 8.43 -4.88
N ILE A 114 10.83 8.22 -3.58
CA ILE A 114 11.08 6.90 -2.97
C ILE A 114 9.86 5.99 -3.10
N VAL A 115 8.66 6.47 -2.74
CA VAL A 115 7.45 5.63 -2.83
C VAL A 115 7.10 5.33 -4.29
N SER A 116 7.31 6.26 -5.21
CA SER A 116 7.09 6.01 -6.64
C SER A 116 8.05 4.94 -7.18
N GLU A 117 9.32 4.97 -6.77
CA GLU A 117 10.31 3.94 -7.12
C GLU A 117 9.92 2.56 -6.56
N ALA A 118 9.58 2.51 -5.28
CA ALA A 118 9.11 1.29 -4.63
C ALA A 118 7.83 0.75 -5.27
N GLY A 119 6.86 1.63 -5.54
CA GLY A 119 5.58 1.26 -6.14
C GLY A 119 5.72 0.66 -7.53
N LYS A 120 6.59 1.19 -8.37
CA LYS A 120 6.85 0.62 -9.71
C LYS A 120 7.43 -0.79 -9.62
N ALA A 121 8.31 -1.05 -8.67
CA ALA A 121 8.86 -2.38 -8.45
C ALA A 121 7.78 -3.36 -7.96
N VAL A 122 6.93 -2.94 -7.02
CA VAL A 122 5.82 -3.78 -6.53
C VAL A 122 4.80 -4.05 -7.64
N VAL A 123 4.44 -3.06 -8.44
CA VAL A 123 3.53 -3.24 -9.60
C VAL A 123 4.08 -4.27 -10.58
N THR A 124 5.37 -4.19 -10.89
CA THR A 124 6.02 -5.18 -11.76
C THR A 124 5.91 -6.59 -11.19
N GLN A 125 6.14 -6.74 -9.88
CA GLN A 125 6.08 -8.04 -9.21
C GLN A 125 4.65 -8.61 -9.21
N VAL A 126 3.66 -7.82 -8.79
CA VAL A 126 2.27 -8.33 -8.72
C VAL A 126 1.71 -8.64 -10.11
N LYS A 127 2.09 -7.89 -11.14
CA LYS A 127 1.75 -8.19 -12.53
C LYS A 127 2.37 -9.50 -12.98
N GLN A 128 3.64 -9.72 -12.69
CA GLN A 128 4.35 -10.96 -13.00
C GLN A 128 3.71 -12.16 -12.30
N ASP A 129 3.22 -11.99 -11.08
CA ASP A 129 2.55 -13.02 -10.30
C ASP A 129 1.08 -13.23 -10.70
N GLY A 130 0.58 -12.46 -11.66
CA GLY A 130 -0.74 -12.68 -12.27
C GLY A 130 -1.90 -11.95 -11.60
N LEU A 131 -1.67 -10.95 -10.74
CA LEU A 131 -2.77 -10.13 -10.24
C LEU A 131 -3.42 -9.38 -11.42
N PRO A 132 -4.75 -9.41 -11.52
CA PRO A 132 -5.43 -8.80 -12.67
C PRO A 132 -5.48 -7.28 -12.60
N TYR A 133 -5.47 -6.71 -11.41
CA TYR A 133 -5.53 -5.27 -11.15
C TYR A 133 -5.09 -4.96 -9.72
N ILE A 134 -4.80 -3.70 -9.47
CA ILE A 134 -4.68 -3.12 -8.13
C ILE A 134 -5.56 -1.88 -8.04
N THR A 135 -6.08 -1.60 -6.85
CA THR A 135 -6.75 -0.35 -6.53
C THR A 135 -5.98 0.43 -5.48
N ALA A 136 -6.21 1.71 -5.38
CA ALA A 136 -5.72 2.53 -4.29
C ALA A 136 -6.69 3.66 -4.00
N THR A 137 -6.77 4.06 -2.75
CA THR A 137 -7.60 5.18 -2.34
C THR A 137 -6.77 6.18 -1.55
N HIS A 138 -7.11 7.45 -1.67
CA HIS A 138 -6.56 8.48 -0.80
C HIS A 138 -7.64 9.47 -0.39
N ASP A 139 -7.48 10.04 0.80
CA ASP A 139 -8.28 11.16 1.23
C ASP A 139 -8.11 12.33 0.23
N ARG A 140 -9.21 12.90 -0.22
CA ARG A 140 -9.22 14.05 -1.13
C ARG A 140 -8.36 15.21 -0.62
N ASN A 141 -8.22 15.34 0.68
CA ASN A 141 -7.39 16.35 1.33
C ASN A 141 -5.89 16.02 1.33
N ASN A 142 -5.50 14.86 0.79
CA ASN A 142 -4.11 14.43 0.64
C ASN A 142 -3.70 14.29 -0.84
N PRO A 143 -3.56 15.40 -1.59
CA PRO A 143 -3.29 15.35 -3.03
C PRO A 143 -1.94 14.73 -3.38
N ARG A 144 -0.98 14.74 -2.46
CA ARG A 144 0.33 14.12 -2.66
C ARG A 144 0.20 12.62 -2.91
N SER A 145 -0.69 11.95 -2.19
CA SER A 145 -0.95 10.51 -2.38
C SER A 145 -1.48 10.22 -3.78
N GLY A 146 -2.41 11.04 -4.27
CA GLY A 146 -2.92 10.94 -5.65
C GLY A 146 -1.82 11.12 -6.70
N ASN A 147 -0.89 12.03 -6.50
CA ASN A 147 0.24 12.22 -7.40
C ASN A 147 1.15 10.98 -7.46
N ILE A 148 1.39 10.34 -6.33
CA ILE A 148 2.13 9.08 -6.28
C ILE A 148 1.41 7.98 -7.07
N MET A 149 0.09 7.84 -6.90
CA MET A 149 -0.71 6.88 -7.65
C MET A 149 -0.62 7.11 -9.16
N LYS A 150 -0.73 8.35 -9.61
CA LYS A 150 -0.57 8.72 -11.03
C LYS A 150 0.84 8.38 -11.54
N ASN A 151 1.88 8.66 -10.77
CA ASN A 151 3.27 8.36 -11.15
C ASN A 151 3.53 6.86 -11.32
N ILE A 152 2.77 6.01 -10.64
CA ILE A 152 2.85 4.55 -10.76
C ILE A 152 2.05 4.03 -11.96
N GLY A 153 1.22 4.87 -12.58
CA GLY A 153 0.39 4.52 -13.73
C GLY A 153 -1.07 4.26 -13.40
N MET A 154 -1.50 4.52 -12.18
CA MET A 154 -2.90 4.38 -11.79
C MET A 154 -3.74 5.55 -12.32
N LYS A 155 -5.00 5.25 -12.63
CA LYS A 155 -5.97 6.24 -13.13
C LYS A 155 -7.07 6.46 -12.12
N TYR A 156 -7.47 7.72 -11.92
CA TYR A 156 -8.64 8.08 -11.14
C TYR A 156 -9.91 7.55 -11.82
N LEU A 157 -10.80 6.94 -11.04
CA LEU A 157 -12.06 6.41 -11.55
C LEU A 157 -13.29 7.07 -10.91
N TYR A 158 -13.33 7.21 -9.58
CA TYR A 158 -14.45 7.84 -8.88
C TYR A 158 -14.08 8.24 -7.45
N SER A 159 -14.97 9.01 -6.84
CA SER A 159 -14.90 9.40 -5.44
C SER A 159 -16.10 8.86 -4.66
N TYR A 160 -15.93 8.63 -3.37
CA TYR A 160 -16.99 8.15 -2.48
C TYR A 160 -16.74 8.59 -1.03
N GLU A 161 -17.79 8.64 -0.24
CA GLU A 161 -17.70 8.94 1.19
C GLU A 161 -17.69 7.66 2.02
N GLU A 162 -16.89 7.66 3.08
CA GLU A 162 -16.82 6.60 4.07
C GLU A 162 -16.63 7.20 5.47
N GLN A 163 -17.32 6.61 6.46
CA GLN A 163 -17.06 6.88 7.87
C GLN A 163 -15.90 6.02 8.34
N TRP A 164 -14.73 6.63 8.46
CA TRP A 164 -13.49 5.87 8.66
C TRP A 164 -13.21 5.56 10.12
N GLN A 165 -13.11 4.29 10.46
CA GLN A 165 -12.81 3.79 11.79
C GLN A 165 -11.32 3.46 11.95
N PRO A 166 -10.72 3.51 13.17
CA PRO A 166 -11.35 3.82 14.45
C PRO A 166 -11.53 5.32 14.75
N LYS A 167 -10.96 6.21 13.95
CA LYS A 167 -11.02 7.67 14.19
C LYS A 167 -12.44 8.23 14.11
N ASN A 168 -13.38 7.50 13.51
CA ASN A 168 -14.78 7.87 13.33
C ASN A 168 -14.96 9.23 12.64
N ILE A 169 -14.28 9.43 11.54
CA ILE A 169 -14.30 10.67 10.74
C ILE A 169 -14.90 10.41 9.36
N PRO A 170 -15.71 11.36 8.82
CA PRO A 170 -16.14 11.29 7.43
C PRO A 170 -14.98 11.64 6.52
N VAL A 171 -14.74 10.79 5.51
CA VAL A 171 -13.67 10.99 4.52
C VAL A 171 -14.26 10.86 3.13
N VAL A 172 -13.88 11.78 2.23
CA VAL A 172 -14.10 11.62 0.80
C VAL A 172 -12.84 11.00 0.20
N PHE A 173 -12.96 9.77 -0.25
CA PHE A 173 -11.89 9.05 -0.91
C PHE A 173 -11.96 9.23 -2.42
N ARG A 174 -10.79 9.35 -3.04
CA ARG A 174 -10.59 9.19 -4.49
C ARG A 174 -10.05 7.79 -4.76
N MET A 175 -10.75 7.04 -5.61
CA MET A 175 -10.35 5.68 -5.99
C MET A 175 -9.60 5.70 -7.32
N TYR A 176 -8.43 5.09 -7.30
CA TYR A 176 -7.55 4.88 -8.45
C TYR A 176 -7.42 3.39 -8.75
N GLN A 177 -7.21 3.05 -10.00
CA GLN A 177 -7.04 1.66 -10.42
C GLN A 177 -5.99 1.54 -11.51
N LEU A 178 -5.27 0.41 -11.51
CA LEU A 178 -4.38 -0.01 -12.58
C LEU A 178 -4.73 -1.45 -12.94
N ASN A 179 -5.19 -1.67 -14.17
CA ASN A 179 -5.43 -2.99 -14.71
C ASN A 179 -4.14 -3.57 -15.28
N LEU A 180 -3.84 -4.83 -14.95
CA LEU A 180 -2.54 -5.45 -15.23
C LEU A 180 -2.61 -6.55 -16.28
N ASP A 181 -3.83 -6.96 -16.68
CA ASP A 181 -4.10 -8.08 -17.60
C ASP A 181 -4.62 -7.65 -18.99
N GLY A 182 -4.52 -6.36 -19.31
CA GLY A 182 -4.96 -5.81 -20.59
C GLY A 182 -6.46 -5.46 -20.66
N GLN A 183 -7.24 -5.70 -19.62
CA GLN A 183 -8.66 -5.31 -19.56
C GLN A 183 -8.79 -3.87 -19.05
N GLU A 184 -8.49 -2.90 -19.90
CA GLU A 184 -8.38 -1.49 -19.54
C GLU A 184 -9.68 -0.85 -19.01
N ASN A 185 -10.84 -1.38 -19.37
CA ASN A 185 -12.15 -0.83 -18.98
C ASN A 185 -12.71 -1.42 -17.68
N ARG A 186 -11.98 -2.32 -17.01
CA ARG A 186 -12.41 -2.88 -15.74
C ARG A 186 -12.41 -1.81 -14.66
N VAL A 187 -13.52 -1.74 -13.91
CA VAL A 187 -13.68 -0.85 -12.74
C VAL A 187 -14.11 -1.69 -11.54
N TYR A 188 -13.36 -1.61 -10.47
CA TYR A 188 -13.76 -2.15 -9.17
C TYR A 188 -14.81 -1.22 -8.55
N LYS A 189 -16.06 -1.69 -8.46
CA LYS A 189 -17.23 -0.84 -8.12
C LYS A 189 -17.71 -0.97 -6.69
N LYS A 190 -17.15 -1.84 -5.88
CA LYS A 190 -17.69 -2.12 -4.56
C LYS A 190 -17.78 -0.89 -3.65
N TYR A 191 -16.78 0.00 -3.69
CA TYR A 191 -16.84 1.24 -2.93
C TYR A 191 -17.93 2.19 -3.43
N TRP A 192 -18.13 2.25 -4.74
CA TRP A 192 -19.23 2.99 -5.34
C TRP A 192 -20.58 2.43 -4.92
N ASP A 193 -20.77 1.13 -5.04
CA ASP A 193 -22.05 0.47 -4.79
C ASP A 193 -22.46 0.49 -3.31
N THR A 194 -21.50 0.49 -2.39
CA THR A 194 -21.76 0.44 -0.95
C THR A 194 -21.82 1.82 -0.28
N SER A 195 -21.35 2.87 -0.94
CA SER A 195 -21.41 4.24 -0.43
C SER A 195 -22.72 4.92 -0.86
N ALA A 196 -23.41 5.58 0.09
CA ALA A 196 -24.58 6.39 -0.22
C ALA A 196 -24.22 7.66 -1.02
N VAL A 197 -22.98 8.12 -0.94
CA VAL A 197 -22.50 9.32 -1.64
C VAL A 197 -21.29 8.91 -2.49
N HIS A 198 -21.46 8.94 -3.81
CA HIS A 198 -20.42 8.64 -4.77
C HIS A 198 -20.58 9.50 -6.03
N PHE A 199 -19.50 9.89 -6.64
CA PHE A 199 -19.49 10.79 -7.78
C PHE A 199 -18.17 10.72 -8.54
N ILE A 200 -18.15 11.31 -9.73
CA ILE A 200 -16.93 11.46 -10.52
C ILE A 200 -16.56 12.95 -10.52
N GLU A 201 -15.35 13.25 -10.07
CA GLU A 201 -14.83 14.62 -10.08
C GLU A 201 -14.30 14.93 -11.49
N PRO A 202 -14.65 16.11 -12.06
CA PRO A 202 -14.07 16.52 -13.33
C PRO A 202 -12.59 16.90 -13.17
N ASP A 203 -11.83 16.79 -14.24
CA ASP A 203 -10.46 17.31 -14.39
C ASP A 203 -9.41 16.69 -13.41
N LEU A 204 -9.57 15.43 -13.06
CA LEU A 204 -8.58 14.68 -12.24
C LEU A 204 -7.73 13.72 -13.07
#